data_d0ad5674707fd7eaa65447101a188db7
#
_entry.id   d0ad5674707fd7eaa65447101a188db7
#
_cell.length_a   1.000
_cell.length_b   1.000
_cell.length_c   1.000
_cell.angle_alpha   90.00
_cell.angle_beta   90.00
_cell.angle_gamma   90.00
#
_symmetry.space_group_name_H-M   'P 1'
#
loop_
_entity.id
_entity.type
_entity.pdbx_description
1 polymer ?
#
loop_
_entity_poly.entity_id
_entity_poly.type
_entity_poly.pdbx_seq_one_letter_code
_entity_poly.pdbx_strand_id
1 'polypeptide(L)'
;MGRKKRPITGYGEGTIFFSNSQNKWMGQINIGRSDDGKMKRKTVYGKTADEVKSKLQQVRFDIYTGDFVHPSSITFEQLEKQILDDKLAMNEIQEQTYHRHMETLKRLASINKQPLQKINYSMLKHLLLSLVDDYADSTIRKIYMMLNQCFNEAVKRKIISENLMGDLKRPKSRKKERIVRALTIEEQKAFIESLKIEDSKYANQFLLSMFTGMRMGEVNALTIGDINTKFNFINIDKTISKGQHGEAFVNSTTKTKTGIRQVPINEMVKPIITQILNEYEPTQDGMLFHTSTGTLVASNTTNTEFQKIMKKYNIKDNSVKGDLSQHSLRHTYATRCIEGNMPPKVLQTLLGHADIRITLDTYSNVFESFQTENVAKVDNYLSDLGIAI
;
A
#
# COMPACT_ATOMS: atom_id res chain seq x y z
N MET A 1 -24.38 -7.75 -67.79
CA MET A 1 -24.91 -7.94 -66.42
C MET A 1 -24.07 -8.99 -65.70
N GLY A 2 -23.16 -8.55 -64.79
CA GLY A 2 -22.29 -9.46 -64.06
C GLY A 2 -23.08 -10.23 -63.01
N ARG A 3 -22.99 -11.57 -63.01
CA ARG A 3 -23.58 -12.43 -61.99
C ARG A 3 -23.09 -12.02 -60.62
N LYS A 4 -23.98 -11.54 -59.74
CA LYS A 4 -23.69 -11.34 -58.31
C LYS A 4 -23.18 -12.68 -57.76
N LYS A 5 -21.90 -12.74 -57.36
CA LYS A 5 -21.35 -13.92 -56.68
C LYS A 5 -22.17 -14.13 -55.39
N ARG A 6 -22.88 -15.24 -55.27
CA ARG A 6 -23.66 -15.61 -54.10
C ARG A 6 -22.70 -15.80 -52.91
N PRO A 7 -23.07 -15.37 -51.70
CA PRO A 7 -22.27 -15.63 -50.54
C PRO A 7 -22.13 -17.15 -50.31
N ILE A 8 -20.92 -17.61 -50.01
CA ILE A 8 -20.65 -18.98 -49.63
C ILE A 8 -21.00 -19.08 -48.16
N THR A 9 -22.11 -19.74 -47.83
CA THR A 9 -22.57 -19.88 -46.42
C THR A 9 -22.71 -21.36 -46.07
N GLY A 10 -21.92 -21.84 -45.14
CA GLY A 10 -22.21 -23.03 -44.34
C GLY A 10 -22.98 -22.64 -43.07
N TYR A 11 -23.89 -23.50 -42.59
CA TYR A 11 -24.66 -23.25 -41.38
C TYR A 11 -23.68 -23.12 -40.17
N GLY A 12 -23.59 -21.94 -39.54
CA GLY A 12 -22.67 -21.68 -38.44
C GLY A 12 -21.24 -21.30 -38.81
N GLU A 13 -20.87 -21.32 -40.11
CA GLU A 13 -19.48 -21.08 -40.56
C GLU A 13 -19.14 -19.60 -40.79
N GLY A 14 -20.11 -18.71 -40.66
CA GLY A 14 -19.99 -17.30 -41.05
C GLY A 14 -20.28 -17.09 -42.56
N THR A 15 -20.26 -15.85 -43.00
CA THR A 15 -20.55 -15.47 -44.38
C THR A 15 -19.29 -14.93 -45.04
N ILE A 16 -18.95 -15.44 -46.25
CA ILE A 16 -17.81 -14.96 -47.04
C ILE A 16 -18.36 -14.32 -48.34
N PHE A 17 -17.92 -13.11 -48.64
CA PHE A 17 -18.31 -12.38 -49.85
C PHE A 17 -17.20 -11.43 -50.31
N PHE A 18 -17.24 -11.04 -51.58
CA PHE A 18 -16.32 -10.03 -52.14
C PHE A 18 -16.93 -8.64 -51.98
N SER A 19 -16.19 -7.71 -51.36
CA SER A 19 -16.59 -6.32 -51.23
C SER A 19 -16.03 -5.52 -52.39
N ASN A 20 -16.89 -5.09 -53.29
CA ASN A 20 -16.49 -4.25 -54.43
C ASN A 20 -15.98 -2.88 -53.98
N SER A 21 -16.54 -2.31 -52.91
CA SER A 21 -16.13 -1.00 -52.41
C SER A 21 -14.72 -1.00 -51.79
N GLN A 22 -14.28 -2.14 -51.24
CA GLN A 22 -12.95 -2.29 -50.64
C GLN A 22 -11.98 -3.12 -51.50
N ASN A 23 -12.46 -3.65 -52.62
CA ASN A 23 -11.72 -4.55 -53.51
C ASN A 23 -11.03 -5.72 -52.79
N LYS A 24 -11.74 -6.34 -51.83
CA LYS A 24 -11.22 -7.42 -50.97
C LYS A 24 -12.30 -8.44 -50.65
N TRP A 25 -11.87 -9.67 -50.38
CA TRP A 25 -12.74 -10.68 -49.77
C TRP A 25 -12.97 -10.35 -48.28
N MET A 26 -14.22 -10.48 -47.84
CA MET A 26 -14.66 -10.26 -46.47
C MET A 26 -15.35 -11.49 -45.92
N GLY A 27 -15.09 -11.80 -44.68
CA GLY A 27 -15.80 -12.81 -43.90
C GLY A 27 -16.38 -12.23 -42.63
N GLN A 28 -17.59 -12.64 -42.27
CA GLN A 28 -18.26 -12.22 -41.04
C GLN A 28 -18.71 -13.42 -40.23
N ILE A 29 -18.45 -13.41 -38.93
CA ILE A 29 -18.91 -14.43 -37.99
C ILE A 29 -19.51 -13.77 -36.77
N ASN A 30 -20.56 -14.37 -36.20
CA ASN A 30 -21.12 -13.94 -34.94
C ASN A 30 -20.21 -14.31 -33.78
N ILE A 31 -19.93 -13.33 -32.91
CA ILE A 31 -19.08 -13.47 -31.70
C ILE A 31 -19.84 -13.27 -30.41
N GLY A 32 -21.18 -13.31 -30.42
CA GLY A 32 -22.04 -13.14 -29.26
C GLY A 32 -22.99 -11.95 -29.40
N ARG A 33 -23.54 -11.52 -28.28
CA ARG A 33 -24.43 -10.34 -28.19
C ARG A 33 -23.78 -9.28 -27.30
N SER A 34 -24.07 -8.01 -27.57
CA SER A 34 -23.74 -6.91 -26.66
C SER A 34 -24.77 -6.85 -25.53
N ASP A 35 -24.48 -6.04 -24.48
CA ASP A 35 -25.34 -5.89 -23.30
C ASP A 35 -26.73 -5.36 -23.65
N ASP A 36 -26.86 -4.62 -24.75
CA ASP A 36 -28.11 -4.15 -25.34
C ASP A 36 -28.81 -5.20 -26.23
N GLY A 37 -28.34 -6.45 -26.22
CA GLY A 37 -28.93 -7.59 -26.92
C GLY A 37 -28.61 -7.68 -28.41
N LYS A 38 -27.90 -6.70 -29.02
CA LYS A 38 -27.54 -6.69 -30.43
C LYS A 38 -26.44 -7.71 -30.74
N MET A 39 -26.54 -8.34 -31.93
CA MET A 39 -25.53 -9.30 -32.38
C MET A 39 -24.21 -8.62 -32.71
N LYS A 40 -23.14 -9.01 -32.02
CA LYS A 40 -21.76 -8.62 -32.34
C LYS A 40 -21.21 -9.52 -33.42
N ARG A 41 -20.58 -8.94 -34.46
CA ARG A 41 -19.93 -9.67 -35.55
C ARG A 41 -18.46 -9.30 -35.67
N LYS A 42 -17.62 -10.31 -35.84
CA LYS A 42 -16.22 -10.13 -36.25
C LYS A 42 -16.14 -10.17 -37.76
N THR A 43 -15.49 -9.17 -38.35
CA THR A 43 -15.20 -9.13 -39.78
C THR A 43 -13.72 -9.39 -39.99
N VAL A 44 -13.39 -10.27 -40.92
CA VAL A 44 -12.01 -10.55 -41.37
C VAL A 44 -11.90 -10.24 -42.86
N TYR A 45 -10.70 -9.88 -43.31
CA TYR A 45 -10.41 -9.50 -44.70
C TYR A 45 -9.27 -10.34 -45.22
N GLY A 46 -9.31 -10.60 -46.53
CA GLY A 46 -8.25 -11.32 -47.26
C GLY A 46 -8.21 -10.97 -48.74
N LYS A 47 -7.11 -11.33 -49.38
CA LYS A 47 -6.93 -11.18 -50.82
C LYS A 47 -7.72 -12.27 -51.61
N THR A 48 -7.90 -13.42 -50.99
CA THR A 48 -8.62 -14.58 -51.58
C THR A 48 -9.72 -15.05 -50.63
N ALA A 49 -10.71 -15.78 -51.16
CA ALA A 49 -11.77 -16.39 -50.38
C ALA A 49 -11.22 -17.44 -49.41
N ASP A 50 -10.19 -18.20 -49.80
CA ASP A 50 -9.57 -19.24 -48.95
C ASP A 50 -8.82 -18.65 -47.79
N GLU A 51 -8.12 -17.53 -47.98
CA GLU A 51 -7.50 -16.78 -46.87
C GLU A 51 -8.55 -16.33 -45.85
N VAL A 52 -9.68 -15.81 -46.30
CA VAL A 52 -10.77 -15.39 -45.41
C VAL A 52 -11.40 -16.59 -44.70
N LYS A 53 -11.55 -17.73 -45.39
CA LYS A 53 -12.06 -18.97 -44.80
C LYS A 53 -11.15 -19.46 -43.68
N SER A 54 -9.85 -19.50 -43.91
CA SER A 54 -8.87 -19.90 -42.88
C SER A 54 -8.91 -18.97 -41.67
N LYS A 55 -8.99 -17.65 -41.87
CA LYS A 55 -9.14 -16.66 -40.79
C LYS A 55 -10.43 -16.84 -40.00
N LEU A 56 -11.55 -17.16 -40.66
CA LEU A 56 -12.82 -17.44 -39.98
C LEU A 56 -12.74 -18.75 -39.17
N GLN A 57 -12.08 -19.78 -39.71
CA GLN A 57 -11.85 -21.04 -38.99
C GLN A 57 -11.02 -20.81 -37.71
N GLN A 58 -9.98 -19.99 -37.77
CA GLN A 58 -9.20 -19.62 -36.56
C GLN A 58 -10.06 -18.91 -35.55
N VAL A 59 -10.85 -17.90 -35.96
CA VAL A 59 -11.77 -17.19 -35.03
C VAL A 59 -12.78 -18.16 -34.40
N ARG A 60 -13.28 -19.14 -35.13
CA ARG A 60 -14.18 -20.17 -34.59
C ARG A 60 -13.47 -21.06 -33.58
N PHE A 61 -12.25 -21.49 -33.90
CA PHE A 61 -11.44 -22.28 -32.99
C PHE A 61 -11.20 -21.52 -31.69
N ASP A 62 -10.80 -20.25 -31.75
CA ASP A 62 -10.58 -19.39 -30.59
C ASP A 62 -11.87 -19.20 -29.75
N ILE A 63 -13.04 -19.09 -30.41
CA ILE A 63 -14.34 -19.04 -29.71
C ILE A 63 -14.63 -20.37 -28.99
N TYR A 64 -14.38 -21.50 -29.70
CA TYR A 64 -14.65 -22.84 -29.19
C TYR A 64 -13.73 -23.19 -27.99
N THR A 65 -12.45 -22.87 -28.07
CA THR A 65 -11.47 -23.05 -26.98
C THR A 65 -11.65 -22.04 -25.84
N GLY A 66 -12.42 -21.00 -26.07
CA GLY A 66 -12.60 -19.93 -25.12
C GLY A 66 -11.51 -18.86 -25.12
N ASP A 67 -10.56 -18.93 -26.07
CA ASP A 67 -9.41 -18.02 -26.20
C ASP A 67 -9.75 -16.76 -27.02
N PHE A 68 -10.99 -16.65 -27.49
CA PHE A 68 -11.40 -15.51 -28.30
C PHE A 68 -11.36 -14.21 -27.52
N VAL A 69 -10.53 -13.29 -27.99
CA VAL A 69 -10.39 -11.93 -27.43
C VAL A 69 -11.39 -11.00 -28.13
N HIS A 70 -12.28 -10.40 -27.34
CA HIS A 70 -13.22 -9.41 -27.86
C HIS A 70 -12.51 -8.11 -28.25
N PRO A 71 -12.81 -7.53 -29.43
CA PRO A 71 -12.31 -6.20 -29.76
C PRO A 71 -12.72 -5.20 -28.65
N SER A 72 -11.76 -4.54 -28.06
CA SER A 72 -11.98 -3.61 -26.97
C SER A 72 -11.13 -2.35 -27.15
N SER A 73 -11.73 -1.21 -26.90
CA SER A 73 -11.04 0.09 -26.87
C SER A 73 -10.76 0.54 -25.43
N ILE A 74 -11.11 -0.29 -24.44
CA ILE A 74 -10.90 0.07 -23.03
C ILE A 74 -9.41 0.35 -22.77
N THR A 75 -9.14 1.50 -22.15
CA THR A 75 -7.78 1.89 -21.83
C THR A 75 -7.33 1.26 -20.51
N PHE A 76 -6.01 1.29 -20.26
CA PHE A 76 -5.44 0.83 -19.00
C PHE A 76 -6.07 1.55 -17.80
N GLU A 77 -6.16 2.89 -17.86
CA GLU A 77 -6.75 3.72 -16.80
C GLU A 77 -8.23 3.37 -16.55
N GLN A 78 -9.01 3.17 -17.61
CA GLN A 78 -10.43 2.84 -17.48
C GLN A 78 -10.64 1.48 -16.79
N LEU A 79 -9.87 0.45 -17.19
CA LEU A 79 -9.99 -0.86 -16.55
C LEU A 79 -9.51 -0.82 -15.09
N GLU A 80 -8.36 -0.20 -14.82
CA GLU A 80 -7.85 -0.10 -13.44
C GLU A 80 -8.80 0.66 -12.53
N LYS A 81 -9.42 1.74 -13.04
CA LYS A 81 -10.44 2.46 -12.29
C LYS A 81 -11.64 1.57 -11.98
N GLN A 82 -12.15 0.82 -12.95
CA GLN A 82 -13.24 -0.15 -12.70
C GLN A 82 -12.87 -1.17 -11.61
N ILE A 83 -11.65 -1.72 -11.68
CA ILE A 83 -11.15 -2.66 -10.65
C ILE A 83 -11.13 -2.01 -9.26
N LEU A 84 -10.70 -0.75 -9.18
CA LEU A 84 -10.66 -0.02 -7.90
C LEU A 84 -12.07 0.33 -7.39
N ASP A 85 -12.97 0.73 -8.28
CA ASP A 85 -14.37 1.03 -7.95
C ASP A 85 -15.06 -0.24 -7.43
N ASP A 86 -14.88 -1.39 -8.09
CA ASP A 86 -15.41 -2.69 -7.66
C ASP A 86 -14.89 -3.06 -6.26
N LYS A 87 -13.57 -2.92 -6.03
CA LYS A 87 -12.96 -3.22 -4.73
C LYS A 87 -13.46 -2.30 -3.60
N LEU A 88 -13.67 -1.03 -3.91
CA LEU A 88 -14.21 -0.07 -2.95
C LEU A 88 -15.66 -0.43 -2.59
N ALA A 89 -16.48 -0.74 -3.59
CA ALA A 89 -17.87 -1.15 -3.40
C ALA A 89 -17.99 -2.46 -2.59
N MET A 90 -17.04 -3.40 -2.79
CA MET A 90 -16.97 -4.65 -2.03
C MET A 90 -16.33 -4.50 -0.63
N ASN A 91 -15.93 -3.29 -0.23
CA ASN A 91 -15.16 -3.02 1.01
C ASN A 91 -13.82 -3.78 1.11
N GLU A 92 -13.24 -4.21 0.00
CA GLU A 92 -11.91 -4.83 -0.03
C GLU A 92 -10.79 -3.81 0.19
N ILE A 93 -11.02 -2.57 -0.18
CA ILE A 93 -10.11 -1.45 0.05
C ILE A 93 -10.86 -0.27 0.67
N GLN A 94 -10.13 0.52 1.45
CA GLN A 94 -10.64 1.78 1.98
C GLN A 94 -10.39 2.93 0.99
N GLU A 95 -11.18 4.02 1.09
CA GLU A 95 -11.04 5.22 0.27
C GLU A 95 -9.60 5.74 0.18
N GLN A 96 -8.88 5.78 1.30
CA GLN A 96 -7.48 6.21 1.30
C GLN A 96 -6.58 5.33 0.42
N THR A 97 -6.86 4.02 0.34
CA THR A 97 -6.13 3.10 -0.53
C THR A 97 -6.51 3.34 -1.99
N TYR A 98 -7.80 3.55 -2.27
CA TYR A 98 -8.30 3.93 -3.58
C TYR A 98 -7.58 5.20 -4.10
N HIS A 99 -7.56 6.27 -3.32
CA HIS A 99 -6.88 7.51 -3.71
C HIS A 99 -5.38 7.35 -3.95
N ARG A 100 -4.70 6.52 -3.14
CA ARG A 100 -3.27 6.20 -3.38
C ARG A 100 -3.05 5.46 -4.70
N HIS A 101 -3.95 4.58 -5.09
CA HIS A 101 -3.91 3.91 -6.38
C HIS A 101 -4.14 4.91 -7.52
N MET A 102 -5.12 5.81 -7.39
CA MET A 102 -5.37 6.87 -8.37
C MET A 102 -4.16 7.80 -8.53
N GLU A 103 -3.47 8.18 -7.45
CA GLU A 103 -2.20 8.92 -7.52
C GLU A 103 -1.09 8.11 -8.18
N THR A 104 -1.08 6.79 -8.00
CA THR A 104 -0.12 5.90 -8.66
C THR A 104 -0.39 5.85 -10.17
N LEU A 105 -1.65 5.81 -10.59
CA LEU A 105 -2.04 5.86 -12.01
C LEU A 105 -1.49 7.11 -12.73
N LYS A 106 -1.49 8.28 -12.08
CA LYS A 106 -0.93 9.51 -12.68
C LYS A 106 0.53 9.35 -13.12
N ARG A 107 1.30 8.48 -12.48
CA ARG A 107 2.70 8.18 -12.82
C ARG A 107 2.84 7.29 -14.05
N LEU A 108 1.76 6.70 -14.53
CA LEU A 108 1.70 5.80 -15.67
C LEU A 108 1.17 6.50 -16.93
N ALA A 109 1.36 7.83 -17.04
CA ALA A 109 0.81 8.65 -18.13
C ALA A 109 1.12 8.13 -19.54
N SER A 110 2.26 7.45 -19.73
CA SER A 110 2.66 6.90 -21.04
C SER A 110 1.75 5.77 -21.55
N ILE A 111 1.05 5.06 -20.65
CA ILE A 111 0.18 3.94 -21.00
C ILE A 111 -1.29 4.14 -20.62
N ASN A 112 -1.60 5.08 -19.71
CA ASN A 112 -2.94 5.26 -19.16
C ASN A 112 -4.04 5.36 -20.23
N LYS A 113 -3.80 6.18 -21.24
CA LYS A 113 -4.75 6.43 -22.33
C LYS A 113 -4.63 5.43 -23.49
N GLN A 114 -3.72 4.47 -23.40
CA GLN A 114 -3.57 3.45 -24.43
C GLN A 114 -4.62 2.35 -24.26
N PRO A 115 -5.31 1.94 -25.33
CA PRO A 115 -6.11 0.72 -25.30
C PRO A 115 -5.25 -0.48 -24.89
N LEU A 116 -5.73 -1.31 -23.97
CA LEU A 116 -4.99 -2.47 -23.46
C LEU A 116 -4.45 -3.38 -24.56
N GLN A 117 -5.25 -3.59 -25.64
CA GLN A 117 -4.85 -4.38 -26.80
C GLN A 117 -3.70 -3.78 -27.63
N LYS A 118 -3.35 -2.51 -27.41
CA LYS A 118 -2.24 -1.83 -28.08
C LYS A 118 -0.97 -1.74 -27.22
N ILE A 119 -1.09 -2.04 -25.93
CA ILE A 119 0.07 -2.09 -25.04
C ILE A 119 0.83 -3.37 -25.33
N ASN A 120 2.14 -3.26 -25.49
CA ASN A 120 3.03 -4.38 -25.76
C ASN A 120 4.15 -4.49 -24.71
N TYR A 121 4.85 -5.63 -24.74
CA TYR A 121 5.95 -5.93 -23.83
C TYR A 121 7.02 -4.82 -23.80
N SER A 122 7.40 -4.28 -24.96
CA SER A 122 8.43 -3.23 -25.04
C SER A 122 8.00 -1.96 -24.33
N MET A 123 6.75 -1.53 -24.49
CA MET A 123 6.20 -0.36 -23.79
C MET A 123 6.24 -0.54 -22.27
N LEU A 124 5.83 -1.70 -21.77
CA LEU A 124 5.85 -2.00 -20.34
C LEU A 124 7.27 -2.06 -19.78
N LYS A 125 8.20 -2.66 -20.52
CA LYS A 125 9.61 -2.71 -20.17
C LYS A 125 10.23 -1.30 -20.09
N HIS A 126 9.98 -0.46 -21.09
CA HIS A 126 10.46 0.93 -21.09
C HIS A 126 9.86 1.74 -19.94
N LEU A 127 8.55 1.60 -19.69
CA LEU A 127 7.90 2.23 -18.55
C LEU A 127 8.57 1.82 -17.23
N LEU A 128 8.74 0.52 -16.98
CA LEU A 128 9.35 0.05 -15.73
C LEU A 128 10.81 0.53 -15.57
N LEU A 129 11.57 0.56 -16.66
CA LEU A 129 12.94 1.06 -16.64
C LEU A 129 13.03 2.57 -16.39
N SER A 130 12.06 3.36 -16.88
CA SER A 130 12.04 4.81 -16.61
C SER A 130 11.77 5.17 -15.15
N LEU A 131 11.26 4.22 -14.34
CA LEU A 131 10.95 4.46 -12.93
C LEU A 131 12.14 4.26 -11.99
N VAL A 132 13.22 3.58 -12.44
CA VAL A 132 14.26 3.10 -11.53
C VAL A 132 15.12 4.21 -10.90
N ASP A 133 15.26 5.33 -11.58
CA ASP A 133 16.04 6.48 -11.12
C ASP A 133 15.20 7.46 -10.30
N ASP A 134 13.88 7.51 -10.53
CA ASP A 134 12.98 8.48 -9.93
C ASP A 134 12.25 7.98 -8.69
N TYR A 135 12.03 6.66 -8.56
CA TYR A 135 11.19 6.09 -7.51
C TYR A 135 11.92 5.07 -6.64
N ALA A 136 11.57 5.05 -5.34
CA ALA A 136 12.04 4.04 -4.40
C ALA A 136 11.53 2.64 -4.79
N ASP A 137 12.25 1.58 -4.41
CA ASP A 137 11.91 0.19 -4.74
C ASP A 137 10.50 -0.20 -4.30
N SER A 138 10.05 0.26 -3.14
CA SER A 138 8.68 0.05 -2.63
C SER A 138 7.62 0.68 -3.54
N THR A 139 7.91 1.80 -4.21
CA THR A 139 7.00 2.44 -5.17
C THR A 139 6.96 1.68 -6.49
N ILE A 140 8.13 1.27 -7.01
CA ILE A 140 8.22 0.44 -8.22
C ILE A 140 7.48 -0.89 -8.01
N ARG A 141 7.63 -1.50 -6.83
CA ARG A 141 6.90 -2.72 -6.47
C ARG A 141 5.38 -2.53 -6.52
N LYS A 142 4.86 -1.42 -5.98
CA LYS A 142 3.41 -1.12 -6.01
C LYS A 142 2.91 -0.92 -7.45
N ILE A 143 3.66 -0.20 -8.27
CA ILE A 143 3.35 -0.01 -9.69
C ILE A 143 3.33 -1.36 -10.41
N TYR A 144 4.36 -2.17 -10.22
CA TYR A 144 4.42 -3.50 -10.83
C TYR A 144 3.25 -4.40 -10.43
N MET A 145 2.86 -4.38 -9.15
CA MET A 145 1.69 -5.13 -8.67
C MET A 145 0.38 -4.63 -9.28
N MET A 146 0.21 -3.31 -9.42
CA MET A 146 -0.95 -2.70 -10.09
C MET A 146 -1.03 -3.13 -11.55
N LEU A 147 0.07 -3.01 -12.30
CA LEU A 147 0.14 -3.47 -13.69
C LEU A 147 -0.25 -4.95 -13.79
N ASN A 148 0.41 -5.80 -13.01
CA ASN A 148 0.14 -7.24 -13.05
C ASN A 148 -1.32 -7.58 -12.72
N GLN A 149 -1.93 -6.90 -11.75
CA GLN A 149 -3.33 -7.09 -11.39
C GLN A 149 -4.26 -6.66 -12.53
N CYS A 150 -4.04 -5.50 -13.14
CA CYS A 150 -4.84 -5.00 -14.25
C CYS A 150 -4.77 -5.93 -15.46
N PHE A 151 -3.56 -6.40 -15.83
CA PHE A 151 -3.39 -7.34 -16.94
C PHE A 151 -4.02 -8.71 -16.65
N ASN A 152 -3.94 -9.22 -15.41
CA ASN A 152 -4.65 -10.44 -15.01
C ASN A 152 -6.17 -10.28 -15.14
N GLU A 153 -6.72 -9.16 -14.74
CA GLU A 153 -8.15 -8.88 -14.87
C GLU A 153 -8.56 -8.73 -16.35
N ALA A 154 -7.71 -8.12 -17.17
CA ALA A 154 -7.93 -8.00 -18.61
C ALA A 154 -7.98 -9.38 -19.31
N VAL A 155 -7.16 -10.34 -18.88
CA VAL A 155 -7.23 -11.73 -19.35
C VAL A 155 -8.54 -12.40 -18.91
N LYS A 156 -8.91 -12.28 -17.63
CA LYS A 156 -10.18 -12.83 -17.11
C LYS A 156 -11.40 -12.30 -17.85
N ARG A 157 -11.40 -11.00 -18.18
CA ARG A 157 -12.47 -10.35 -18.96
C ARG A 157 -12.35 -10.60 -20.48
N LYS A 158 -11.41 -11.42 -20.93
CA LYS A 158 -11.13 -11.72 -22.35
C LYS A 158 -10.89 -10.46 -23.21
N ILE A 159 -10.27 -9.45 -22.62
CA ILE A 159 -9.85 -8.22 -23.29
C ILE A 159 -8.52 -8.44 -24.01
N ILE A 160 -7.64 -9.23 -23.42
CA ILE A 160 -6.35 -9.68 -23.97
C ILE A 160 -6.23 -11.19 -23.79
N SER A 161 -5.36 -11.85 -24.59
CA SER A 161 -5.16 -13.30 -24.55
C SER A 161 -4.23 -13.75 -23.42
N GLU A 162 -3.26 -12.93 -23.06
CA GLU A 162 -2.22 -13.28 -22.07
C GLU A 162 -1.80 -12.09 -21.25
N ASN A 163 -1.25 -12.36 -20.05
CA ASN A 163 -0.71 -11.32 -19.20
C ASN A 163 0.74 -11.01 -19.59
N LEU A 164 0.94 -9.86 -20.23
CA LEU A 164 2.27 -9.38 -20.64
C LEU A 164 3.28 -9.17 -19.51
N MET A 165 2.81 -9.12 -18.25
CA MET A 165 3.67 -8.97 -17.06
C MET A 165 4.32 -10.29 -16.62
N GLY A 166 3.85 -11.45 -17.13
CA GLY A 166 4.36 -12.77 -16.73
C GLY A 166 5.85 -12.94 -16.96
N ASP A 167 6.35 -12.47 -18.09
CA ASP A 167 7.77 -12.55 -18.48
C ASP A 167 8.58 -11.31 -18.08
N LEU A 168 7.94 -10.26 -17.57
CA LEU A 168 8.60 -9.04 -17.14
C LEU A 168 9.08 -9.15 -15.70
N LYS A 169 10.41 -9.17 -15.51
CA LYS A 169 10.98 -9.07 -14.17
C LYS A 169 10.87 -7.63 -13.67
N ARG A 170 10.45 -7.48 -12.41
CA ARG A 170 10.43 -6.17 -11.75
C ARG A 170 11.86 -5.62 -11.61
N PRO A 171 12.17 -4.44 -12.15
CA PRO A 171 13.48 -3.83 -11.95
C PRO A 171 13.64 -3.35 -10.50
N LYS A 172 14.87 -3.36 -10.01
CA LYS A 172 15.20 -2.74 -8.71
C LYS A 172 15.44 -1.24 -8.88
N SER A 173 15.04 -0.47 -7.88
CA SER A 173 15.37 0.95 -7.82
C SER A 173 16.89 1.17 -7.73
N ARG A 174 17.36 2.25 -8.35
CA ARG A 174 18.73 2.76 -8.14
C ARG A 174 18.80 3.77 -7.00
N LYS A 175 17.67 4.24 -6.50
CA LYS A 175 17.65 5.10 -5.31
C LYS A 175 18.07 4.32 -4.07
N LYS A 176 18.89 4.96 -3.25
CA LYS A 176 19.21 4.43 -1.92
C LYS A 176 17.93 4.28 -1.12
N GLU A 177 17.78 3.12 -0.50
CA GLU A 177 16.65 2.85 0.37
C GLU A 177 16.68 3.80 1.58
N ARG A 178 15.56 4.42 1.87
CA ARG A 178 15.38 5.23 3.08
C ARG A 178 15.09 4.30 4.25
N ILE A 179 16.06 4.17 5.13
CA ILE A 179 15.93 3.38 6.35
C ILE A 179 15.56 4.35 7.48
N VAL A 180 14.37 4.20 8.05
CA VAL A 180 13.98 4.92 9.26
C VAL A 180 14.49 4.13 10.46
N ARG A 181 15.30 4.78 11.33
CA ARG A 181 15.90 4.14 12.49
C ARG A 181 15.33 4.66 13.81
N ALA A 182 15.62 3.96 14.88
CA ALA A 182 15.45 4.45 16.25
C ALA A 182 16.42 5.61 16.55
N LEU A 183 16.11 6.43 17.53
CA LEU A 183 17.04 7.39 18.11
C LEU A 183 18.11 6.63 18.91
N THR A 184 19.35 7.11 18.87
CA THR A 184 20.38 6.69 19.85
C THR A 184 19.97 7.15 21.26
N ILE A 185 20.67 6.69 22.28
CA ILE A 185 20.41 7.11 23.65
C ILE A 185 20.63 8.62 23.80
N GLU A 186 21.70 9.13 23.21
CA GLU A 186 22.08 10.55 23.21
C GLU A 186 21.05 11.40 22.47
N GLU A 187 20.63 10.97 21.29
CA GLU A 187 19.59 11.64 20.50
C GLU A 187 18.25 11.65 21.26
N GLN A 188 17.90 10.55 21.92
CA GLN A 188 16.68 10.44 22.71
C GLN A 188 16.69 11.43 23.87
N LYS A 189 17.81 11.49 24.62
CA LYS A 189 18.00 12.47 25.72
C LYS A 189 17.92 13.91 25.20
N ALA A 190 18.67 14.23 24.15
CA ALA A 190 18.66 15.56 23.56
C ALA A 190 17.27 15.97 23.05
N PHE A 191 16.52 15.04 22.46
CA PHE A 191 15.15 15.31 22.01
C PHE A 191 14.22 15.60 23.18
N ILE A 192 14.27 14.83 24.26
CA ILE A 192 13.46 15.09 25.47
C ILE A 192 13.78 16.46 26.07
N GLU A 193 15.06 16.80 26.20
CA GLU A 193 15.45 18.13 26.70
C GLU A 193 14.98 19.26 25.77
N SER A 194 15.10 19.06 24.44
CA SER A 194 14.63 20.07 23.50
C SER A 194 13.12 20.31 23.56
N LEU A 195 12.32 19.30 23.91
CA LEU A 195 10.87 19.46 24.10
C LEU A 195 10.54 20.34 25.29
N LYS A 196 11.32 20.27 26.38
CA LYS A 196 11.16 21.14 27.58
C LYS A 196 11.49 22.60 27.25
N ILE A 197 12.54 22.83 26.44
CA ILE A 197 13.01 24.18 26.08
C ILE A 197 12.08 24.83 25.06
N GLU A 198 11.59 24.05 24.07
CA GLU A 198 10.78 24.57 22.95
C GLU A 198 9.34 24.88 23.35
N ASP A 199 8.86 24.39 24.48
CA ASP A 199 7.45 24.44 24.90
C ASP A 199 6.50 24.06 23.76
N SER A 200 6.84 22.96 23.08
CA SER A 200 6.11 22.52 21.90
C SER A 200 4.74 21.97 22.31
N LYS A 201 3.68 22.52 21.72
CA LYS A 201 2.31 22.04 21.92
C LYS A 201 2.11 20.55 21.55
N TYR A 202 3.07 19.93 20.88
CA TYR A 202 3.06 18.51 20.52
C TYR A 202 3.99 17.67 21.41
N ALA A 203 4.59 18.25 22.46
CA ALA A 203 5.55 17.56 23.33
C ALA A 203 4.95 16.27 23.91
N ASN A 204 3.76 16.35 24.49
CA ASN A 204 3.09 15.21 25.10
C ASN A 204 2.77 14.10 24.10
N GLN A 205 2.41 14.43 22.85
CA GLN A 205 2.19 13.45 21.79
C GLN A 205 3.50 12.72 21.42
N PHE A 206 4.61 13.44 21.32
CA PHE A 206 5.92 12.84 21.05
C PHE A 206 6.36 11.93 22.21
N LEU A 207 6.21 12.38 23.45
CA LEU A 207 6.54 11.58 24.62
C LEU A 207 5.66 10.34 24.74
N LEU A 208 4.34 10.44 24.51
CA LEU A 208 3.46 9.29 24.48
C LEU A 208 3.92 8.27 23.41
N SER A 209 4.19 8.72 22.18
CA SER A 209 4.69 7.81 21.14
C SER A 209 6.01 7.15 21.50
N MET A 210 6.93 7.90 22.14
CA MET A 210 8.26 7.43 22.56
C MET A 210 8.21 6.44 23.71
N PHE A 211 7.26 6.56 24.66
CA PHE A 211 7.20 5.73 25.86
C PHE A 211 6.11 4.66 25.84
N THR A 212 5.28 4.63 24.81
CA THR A 212 4.22 3.62 24.64
C THR A 212 4.32 2.84 23.33
N GLY A 213 5.11 3.32 22.36
CA GLY A 213 5.19 2.75 21.03
C GLY A 213 3.94 2.96 20.18
N MET A 214 2.98 3.78 20.58
CA MET A 214 1.80 4.13 19.80
C MET A 214 2.19 4.84 18.50
N ARG A 215 1.45 4.57 17.43
CA ARG A 215 1.61 5.34 16.19
C ARG A 215 1.13 6.78 16.42
N MET A 216 1.76 7.75 15.78
CA MET A 216 1.36 9.17 15.97
C MET A 216 -0.11 9.42 15.61
N GLY A 217 -0.65 8.72 14.60
CA GLY A 217 -2.08 8.81 14.29
C GLY A 217 -2.99 8.24 15.38
N GLU A 218 -2.54 7.23 16.12
CA GLU A 218 -3.24 6.66 17.29
C GLU A 218 -3.18 7.65 18.47
N VAL A 219 -2.01 8.23 18.73
CA VAL A 219 -1.84 9.27 19.77
C VAL A 219 -2.74 10.47 19.48
N ASN A 220 -2.71 10.99 18.25
CA ASN A 220 -3.52 12.13 17.87
C ASN A 220 -5.04 11.85 17.92
N ALA A 221 -5.45 10.58 17.92
CA ALA A 221 -6.84 10.15 17.98
C ALA A 221 -7.36 9.91 19.41
N LEU A 222 -6.51 10.09 20.43
CA LEU A 222 -6.91 9.83 21.82
C LEU A 222 -8.02 10.76 22.28
N THR A 223 -9.00 10.15 22.95
CA THR A 223 -10.04 10.84 23.68
C THR A 223 -9.85 10.65 25.18
N ILE A 224 -10.50 11.48 25.98
CA ILE A 224 -10.47 11.35 27.45
C ILE A 224 -11.01 9.97 27.90
N GLY A 225 -11.98 9.40 27.18
CA GLY A 225 -12.56 8.09 27.45
C GLY A 225 -11.62 6.90 27.17
N ASP A 226 -10.54 7.11 26.39
CA ASP A 226 -9.56 6.05 26.11
C ASP A 226 -8.57 5.84 27.27
N ILE A 227 -8.45 6.82 28.18
CA ILE A 227 -7.49 6.80 29.28
C ILE A 227 -8.17 6.25 30.53
N ASN A 228 -7.76 5.06 30.95
CA ASN A 228 -8.25 4.45 32.17
C ASN A 228 -7.18 4.52 33.27
N THR A 229 -7.23 5.57 34.08
CA THR A 229 -6.30 5.77 35.19
C THR A 229 -6.52 4.82 36.37
N LYS A 230 -7.75 4.28 36.55
CA LYS A 230 -8.06 3.31 37.58
C LYS A 230 -7.37 1.97 37.35
N PHE A 231 -7.32 1.50 36.09
CA PHE A 231 -6.70 0.24 35.73
C PHE A 231 -5.37 0.39 34.99
N ASN A 232 -4.86 1.62 34.88
CA ASN A 232 -3.57 1.95 34.30
C ASN A 232 -3.37 1.45 32.85
N PHE A 233 -4.31 1.75 31.94
CA PHE A 233 -4.14 1.47 30.53
C PHE A 233 -4.78 2.54 29.63
N ILE A 234 -4.31 2.59 28.39
CA ILE A 234 -4.87 3.39 27.29
C ILE A 234 -5.47 2.44 26.27
N ASN A 235 -6.74 2.65 25.90
CA ASN A 235 -7.40 1.91 24.81
C ASN A 235 -7.01 2.50 23.47
N ILE A 236 -6.61 1.65 22.55
CA ILE A 236 -6.30 2.02 21.15
C ILE A 236 -7.26 1.29 20.24
N ASP A 237 -8.20 2.03 19.63
CA ASP A 237 -9.21 1.51 18.73
C ASP A 237 -9.39 2.37 17.47
N LYS A 238 -8.77 3.56 17.43
CA LYS A 238 -8.91 4.55 16.36
C LYS A 238 -7.59 5.22 16.01
N THR A 239 -7.57 5.89 14.87
CA THR A 239 -6.39 6.64 14.39
C THR A 239 -6.84 7.84 13.56
N ILE A 240 -6.08 8.92 13.58
CA ILE A 240 -6.28 10.01 12.62
C ILE A 240 -5.69 9.59 11.28
N SER A 241 -6.53 9.62 10.27
CA SER A 241 -6.20 9.40 8.87
C SER A 241 -6.34 10.69 8.07
N LYS A 242 -5.77 10.71 6.87
CA LYS A 242 -5.85 11.85 5.95
C LYS A 242 -6.82 11.52 4.83
N GLY A 243 -7.82 12.35 4.62
CA GLY A 243 -8.79 12.22 3.55
C GLY A 243 -8.27 12.68 2.19
N GLN A 244 -9.17 12.69 1.22
CA GLN A 244 -8.86 12.96 -0.20
C GLN A 244 -8.31 14.37 -0.43
N HIS A 245 -8.88 15.36 0.23
CA HIS A 245 -8.50 16.76 0.08
C HIS A 245 -7.48 17.23 1.13
N GLY A 246 -6.95 16.25 1.89
CA GLY A 246 -5.93 16.51 2.88
C GLY A 246 -6.46 16.76 4.29
N GLU A 247 -7.77 16.77 4.48
CA GLU A 247 -8.45 16.85 5.77
C GLU A 247 -8.10 15.67 6.67
N ALA A 248 -8.03 15.93 7.96
CA ALA A 248 -7.86 14.88 8.96
C ALA A 248 -9.25 14.35 9.37
N PHE A 249 -9.39 13.05 9.50
CA PHE A 249 -10.60 12.41 10.02
C PHE A 249 -10.26 11.24 10.95
N VAL A 250 -11.18 10.94 11.87
CA VAL A 250 -11.06 9.77 12.75
C VAL A 250 -11.44 8.53 11.97
N ASN A 251 -10.50 7.60 11.86
CA ASN A 251 -10.77 6.27 11.35
C ASN A 251 -10.91 5.31 12.54
N SER A 252 -12.14 4.87 12.82
CA SER A 252 -12.47 3.95 13.90
C SER A 252 -12.12 2.49 13.58
N THR A 253 -11.75 2.18 12.34
CA THR A 253 -11.34 0.84 11.97
C THR A 253 -9.83 0.74 11.94
N THR A 254 -9.24 0.14 12.96
CA THR A 254 -7.93 -0.47 12.79
C THR A 254 -8.09 -1.57 11.74
N LYS A 255 -7.27 -1.55 10.68
CA LYS A 255 -7.31 -2.49 9.53
C LYS A 255 -7.28 -3.97 9.93
N THR A 256 -6.96 -4.27 11.17
CA THR A 256 -6.81 -5.61 11.71
C THR A 256 -7.35 -5.66 13.14
N LYS A 257 -7.94 -6.79 13.53
CA LYS A 257 -8.34 -7.04 14.94
C LYS A 257 -7.20 -6.81 15.94
N THR A 258 -5.95 -6.99 15.53
CA THR A 258 -4.74 -6.76 16.35
C THR A 258 -4.39 -5.28 16.53
N GLY A 259 -5.03 -4.39 15.76
CA GLY A 259 -4.89 -2.94 15.95
C GLY A 259 -5.60 -2.44 17.20
N ILE A 260 -6.70 -3.10 17.61
CA ILE A 260 -7.40 -2.82 18.87
C ILE A 260 -6.59 -3.48 20.00
N ARG A 261 -6.10 -2.66 20.90
CA ARG A 261 -5.25 -3.11 22.00
C ARG A 261 -5.29 -2.16 23.19
N GLN A 262 -4.85 -2.66 24.33
CA GLN A 262 -4.59 -1.86 25.52
C GLN A 262 -3.07 -1.67 25.67
N VAL A 263 -2.66 -0.44 25.95
CA VAL A 263 -1.29 -0.08 26.22
C VAL A 263 -1.18 0.29 27.71
N PRO A 264 -0.33 -0.38 28.51
CA PRO A 264 -0.17 -0.08 29.92
C PRO A 264 0.36 1.34 30.15
N ILE A 265 -0.16 2.03 31.15
CA ILE A 265 0.38 3.28 31.66
C ILE A 265 1.45 2.92 32.69
N ASN A 266 2.71 2.96 32.27
CA ASN A 266 3.86 2.72 33.14
C ASN A 266 4.28 4.00 33.89
N GLU A 267 5.26 3.88 34.78
CA GLU A 267 5.73 5.01 35.61
C GLU A 267 6.26 6.21 34.78
N MET A 268 6.82 5.96 33.59
CA MET A 268 7.28 7.03 32.70
C MET A 268 6.13 7.76 32.00
N VAL A 269 5.00 7.08 31.82
CA VAL A 269 3.81 7.60 31.11
C VAL A 269 2.85 8.31 32.09
N LYS A 270 2.78 7.90 33.33
CA LYS A 270 1.89 8.50 34.36
C LYS A 270 1.98 10.03 34.46
N PRO A 271 3.18 10.66 34.60
CA PRO A 271 3.25 12.12 34.68
C PRO A 271 2.77 12.79 33.39
N ILE A 272 3.02 12.19 32.21
CA ILE A 272 2.57 12.71 30.92
C ILE A 272 1.03 12.69 30.89
N ILE A 273 0.40 11.57 31.27
CA ILE A 273 -1.05 11.45 31.35
C ILE A 273 -1.66 12.42 32.34
N THR A 274 -1.04 12.57 33.50
CA THR A 274 -1.49 13.55 34.52
C THR A 274 -1.46 14.97 33.98
N GLN A 275 -0.39 15.35 33.32
CA GLN A 275 -0.27 16.64 32.66
C GLN A 275 -1.36 16.83 31.57
N ILE A 276 -1.55 15.83 30.69
CA ILE A 276 -2.58 15.89 29.66
C ILE A 276 -3.97 16.10 30.25
N LEU A 277 -4.34 15.33 31.26
CA LEU A 277 -5.66 15.43 31.91
C LEU A 277 -5.89 16.74 32.65
N ASN A 278 -4.84 17.40 33.12
CA ASN A 278 -4.91 18.67 33.83
C ASN A 278 -4.89 19.90 32.91
N GLU A 279 -4.17 19.83 31.79
CA GLU A 279 -3.86 20.99 30.94
C GLU A 279 -4.67 21.05 29.64
N TYR A 280 -5.19 19.88 29.15
CA TYR A 280 -5.89 19.83 27.90
C TYR A 280 -7.40 19.85 28.09
N GLU A 281 -8.06 20.82 27.45
CA GLU A 281 -9.51 20.84 27.34
C GLU A 281 -9.92 19.99 26.12
N PRO A 282 -10.67 18.89 26.32
CA PRO A 282 -11.11 18.06 25.19
C PRO A 282 -12.16 18.79 24.35
N THR A 283 -12.22 18.46 23.05
CA THR A 283 -13.32 18.90 22.17
C THR A 283 -14.66 18.33 22.65
N GLN A 284 -15.76 18.78 22.05
CA GLN A 284 -17.10 18.22 22.33
C GLN A 284 -17.16 16.69 22.12
N ASP A 285 -16.40 16.16 21.15
CA ASP A 285 -16.26 14.73 20.90
C ASP A 285 -15.24 14.04 21.82
N GLY A 286 -14.71 14.76 22.82
CA GLY A 286 -13.76 14.25 23.80
C GLY A 286 -12.33 14.11 23.30
N MET A 287 -11.97 14.63 22.13
CA MET A 287 -10.61 14.56 21.57
C MET A 287 -9.65 15.40 22.42
N LEU A 288 -8.56 14.78 22.86
CA LEU A 288 -7.54 15.44 23.67
C LEU A 288 -6.62 16.33 22.84
N PHE A 289 -6.21 15.86 21.65
CA PHE A 289 -5.26 16.57 20.81
C PHE A 289 -5.95 17.19 19.60
N HIS A 290 -6.04 18.52 19.61
CA HIS A 290 -6.64 19.31 18.55
C HIS A 290 -5.84 20.60 18.28
N THR A 291 -6.11 21.27 17.19
CA THR A 291 -5.54 22.58 16.87
C THR A 291 -6.22 23.66 17.70
N SER A 292 -5.68 24.87 17.70
CA SER A 292 -6.32 26.03 18.35
C SER A 292 -7.74 26.35 17.84
N THR A 293 -8.08 25.82 16.64
CA THR A 293 -9.43 25.95 16.05
C THR A 293 -10.31 24.71 16.34
N GLY A 294 -9.89 23.79 17.20
CA GLY A 294 -10.64 22.59 17.53
C GLY A 294 -10.61 21.48 16.46
N THR A 295 -9.79 21.65 15.41
CA THR A 295 -9.69 20.62 14.34
C THR A 295 -8.68 19.53 14.70
N LEU A 296 -8.85 18.35 14.06
CA LEU A 296 -7.98 17.19 14.29
C LEU A 296 -6.53 17.46 13.88
N VAL A 297 -5.58 16.93 14.66
CA VAL A 297 -4.14 17.04 14.35
C VAL A 297 -3.73 15.95 13.38
N ALA A 298 -3.39 16.33 12.14
CA ALA A 298 -2.89 15.39 11.15
C ALA A 298 -1.43 14.97 11.44
N SER A 299 -1.08 13.71 11.15
CA SER A 299 0.27 13.18 11.39
C SER A 299 1.40 13.89 10.62
N ASN A 300 1.10 14.56 9.48
CA ASN A 300 2.10 15.36 8.79
C ASN A 300 2.43 16.65 9.56
N THR A 301 1.49 17.24 10.28
CA THR A 301 1.70 18.41 11.10
C THR A 301 2.68 18.12 12.23
N THR A 302 2.46 17.03 12.97
CA THR A 302 3.38 16.59 14.03
C THR A 302 4.75 16.18 13.45
N ASN A 303 4.80 15.57 12.25
CA ASN A 303 6.09 15.26 11.65
C ASN A 303 6.87 16.51 11.20
N THR A 304 6.19 17.54 10.74
CA THR A 304 6.83 18.83 10.42
C THR A 304 7.44 19.45 11.65
N GLU A 305 6.73 19.46 12.78
CA GLU A 305 7.26 19.98 14.04
C GLU A 305 8.42 19.12 14.57
N PHE A 306 8.29 17.79 14.52
CA PHE A 306 9.40 16.88 14.83
C PHE A 306 10.67 17.23 14.06
N GLN A 307 10.57 17.40 12.73
CA GLN A 307 11.73 17.74 11.88
C GLN A 307 12.31 19.13 12.21
N LYS A 308 11.44 20.08 12.54
CA LYS A 308 11.85 21.43 12.96
C LYS A 308 12.69 21.37 14.24
N ILE A 309 12.24 20.65 15.26
CA ILE A 309 12.95 20.47 16.53
C ILE A 309 14.28 19.74 16.29
N MET A 310 14.27 18.62 15.56
CA MET A 310 15.47 17.85 15.25
C MET A 310 16.54 18.71 14.57
N LYS A 311 16.13 19.58 13.64
CA LYS A 311 17.04 20.49 12.92
C LYS A 311 17.50 21.64 13.80
N LYS A 312 16.58 22.29 14.56
CA LYS A 312 16.88 23.44 15.41
C LYS A 312 17.93 23.15 16.47
N TYR A 313 17.82 21.96 17.07
CA TYR A 313 18.72 21.53 18.16
C TYR A 313 19.85 20.60 17.67
N ASN A 314 19.99 20.43 16.33
CA ASN A 314 21.02 19.57 15.71
C ASN A 314 21.12 18.18 16.36
N ILE A 315 19.97 17.54 16.61
CA ILE A 315 19.90 16.31 17.41
C ILE A 315 20.39 15.09 16.61
N LYS A 316 20.16 15.06 15.28
CA LYS A 316 20.51 13.91 14.45
C LYS A 316 22.04 13.72 14.39
N ASP A 317 22.51 12.56 14.86
CA ASP A 317 23.88 12.12 14.61
C ASP A 317 24.01 11.59 13.16
N ASN A 318 24.77 12.32 12.35
CA ASN A 318 25.00 12.01 10.96
C ASN A 318 26.00 10.85 10.74
N SER A 319 26.71 10.42 11.77
CA SER A 319 27.60 9.24 11.72
C SER A 319 26.78 7.94 11.73
N VAL A 320 25.57 7.96 12.29
CA VAL A 320 24.65 6.82 12.37
C VAL A 320 23.80 6.75 11.12
N LYS A 321 23.91 5.66 10.38
CA LYS A 321 23.18 5.44 9.12
C LYS A 321 21.68 5.37 9.35
N GLY A 322 20.91 6.10 8.58
CA GLY A 322 19.45 6.11 8.57
C GLY A 322 18.87 7.50 8.77
N ASP A 323 17.58 7.60 8.51
CA ASP A 323 16.81 8.83 8.66
C ASP A 323 15.94 8.79 9.93
N LEU A 324 15.68 9.98 10.47
CA LEU A 324 14.79 10.16 11.60
C LEU A 324 13.49 10.83 11.15
N SER A 325 12.37 10.34 11.66
CA SER A 325 11.03 10.88 11.49
C SER A 325 10.26 10.69 12.78
N GLN A 326 9.08 11.26 12.92
CA GLN A 326 8.25 10.98 14.10
C GLN A 326 8.00 9.48 14.33
N HIS A 327 8.06 8.64 13.27
CA HIS A 327 7.94 7.19 13.42
C HIS A 327 9.14 6.57 14.13
N SER A 328 10.29 7.25 14.12
CA SER A 328 11.47 6.88 14.90
C SER A 328 11.20 6.83 16.40
N LEU A 329 10.24 7.62 16.92
CA LEU A 329 9.86 7.57 18.33
C LEU A 329 9.33 6.19 18.73
N ARG A 330 8.45 5.62 17.88
CA ARG A 330 7.96 4.25 18.06
C ARG A 330 9.06 3.21 17.86
N HIS A 331 9.96 3.41 16.91
CA HIS A 331 11.13 2.53 16.74
C HIS A 331 12.03 2.59 17.98
N THR A 332 12.22 3.78 18.56
CA THR A 332 12.98 3.94 19.80
C THR A 332 12.36 3.16 20.95
N TYR A 333 11.04 3.28 21.16
CA TYR A 333 10.34 2.46 22.15
C TYR A 333 10.61 0.96 21.97
N ALA A 334 10.43 0.47 20.76
CA ALA A 334 10.61 -0.95 20.49
C ALA A 334 12.06 -1.40 20.70
N THR A 335 13.03 -0.58 20.29
CA THR A 335 14.46 -0.85 20.54
C THR A 335 14.77 -0.90 22.03
N ARG A 336 14.29 0.08 22.82
CA ARG A 336 14.49 0.08 24.30
C ARG A 336 13.80 -1.10 24.97
N CYS A 337 12.64 -1.54 24.48
CA CYS A 337 11.98 -2.75 24.99
C CYS A 337 12.82 -4.01 24.76
N ILE A 338 13.44 -4.14 23.58
CA ILE A 338 14.31 -5.28 23.25
C ILE A 338 15.58 -5.24 24.09
N GLU A 339 16.21 -4.08 24.21
CA GLU A 339 17.38 -3.85 25.09
C GLU A 339 17.06 -4.17 26.55
N GLY A 340 15.80 -3.91 26.97
CA GLY A 340 15.27 -4.31 28.28
C GLY A 340 14.81 -5.77 28.35
N ASN A 341 15.18 -6.62 27.40
CA ASN A 341 14.83 -8.06 27.34
C ASN A 341 13.32 -8.36 27.27
N MET A 342 12.50 -7.45 26.74
CA MET A 342 11.09 -7.73 26.54
C MET A 342 10.89 -8.85 25.51
N PRO A 343 10.09 -9.89 25.81
CA PRO A 343 9.81 -10.95 24.85
C PRO A 343 9.21 -10.41 23.55
N PRO A 344 9.66 -10.86 22.37
CA PRO A 344 9.17 -10.36 21.07
C PRO A 344 7.65 -10.44 20.90
N LYS A 345 7.01 -11.45 21.48
CA LYS A 345 5.56 -11.64 21.42
C LYS A 345 4.81 -10.56 22.24
N VAL A 346 5.35 -10.15 23.39
CA VAL A 346 4.79 -9.06 24.19
C VAL A 346 4.93 -7.75 23.43
N LEU A 347 6.11 -7.48 22.86
CA LEU A 347 6.36 -6.30 22.07
C LEU A 347 5.44 -6.23 20.82
N GLN A 348 5.25 -7.37 20.13
CA GLN A 348 4.30 -7.46 19.02
C GLN A 348 2.91 -6.99 19.42
N THR A 349 2.42 -7.45 20.57
CA THR A 349 1.08 -7.13 21.09
C THR A 349 0.99 -5.64 21.45
N LEU A 350 1.96 -5.09 22.16
CA LEU A 350 2.00 -3.67 22.52
C LEU A 350 2.06 -2.75 21.30
N LEU A 351 2.84 -3.12 20.30
CA LEU A 351 2.93 -2.38 19.05
C LEU A 351 1.68 -2.57 18.14
N GLY A 352 0.89 -3.62 18.33
CA GLY A 352 -0.24 -3.95 17.45
C GLY A 352 0.21 -4.34 16.04
N HIS A 353 1.27 -5.15 15.91
CA HIS A 353 1.70 -5.73 14.66
C HIS A 353 0.87 -6.99 14.36
N ALA A 354 0.24 -7.03 13.18
CA ALA A 354 -0.57 -8.18 12.77
C ALA A 354 0.24 -9.48 12.64
N ASP A 355 1.51 -9.37 12.26
CA ASP A 355 2.44 -10.47 12.07
C ASP A 355 3.71 -10.23 12.90
N ILE A 356 4.16 -11.26 13.64
CA ILE A 356 5.37 -11.18 14.45
C ILE A 356 6.62 -10.95 13.59
N ARG A 357 6.61 -11.40 12.33
CA ARG A 357 7.68 -11.16 11.38
C ARG A 357 7.99 -9.68 11.21
N ILE A 358 6.97 -8.81 11.26
CA ILE A 358 7.17 -7.36 11.19
C ILE A 358 8.05 -6.87 12.36
N THR A 359 7.84 -7.42 13.56
CA THR A 359 8.65 -7.09 14.74
C THR A 359 10.06 -7.65 14.61
N LEU A 360 10.18 -8.92 14.25
CA LEU A 360 11.48 -9.59 14.13
C LEU A 360 12.34 -8.99 13.01
N ASP A 361 11.77 -8.79 11.82
CA ASP A 361 12.48 -8.23 10.66
C ASP A 361 12.92 -6.77 10.90
N THR A 362 12.05 -5.97 11.54
CA THR A 362 12.36 -4.55 11.81
C THR A 362 13.47 -4.38 12.83
N TYR A 363 13.59 -5.31 13.77
CA TYR A 363 14.53 -5.21 14.90
C TYR A 363 15.56 -6.35 14.94
N SER A 364 15.76 -7.08 13.83
CA SER A 364 16.69 -8.21 13.73
C SER A 364 18.09 -7.85 14.22
N ASN A 365 18.64 -6.72 13.77
CA ASN A 365 19.98 -6.27 14.15
C ASN A 365 20.11 -6.05 15.67
N VAL A 366 19.02 -5.60 16.35
CA VAL A 366 19.03 -5.42 17.79
C VAL A 366 18.99 -6.78 18.50
N PHE A 367 18.18 -7.71 18.02
CA PHE A 367 18.15 -9.07 18.55
C PHE A 367 19.48 -9.79 18.40
N GLU A 368 20.14 -9.64 17.23
CA GLU A 368 21.45 -10.25 16.97
C GLU A 368 22.52 -9.76 17.97
N SER A 369 22.53 -8.48 18.32
CA SER A 369 23.50 -7.92 19.27
C SER A 369 23.37 -8.49 20.69
N PHE A 370 22.19 -9.03 21.04
CA PHE A 370 21.92 -9.63 22.35
C PHE A 370 22.08 -11.15 22.40
N GLN A 371 22.42 -11.81 21.27
CA GLN A 371 22.55 -13.28 21.26
C GLN A 371 23.61 -13.76 22.24
N THR A 372 24.79 -13.17 22.23
CA THR A 372 25.92 -13.55 23.11
C THR A 372 25.57 -13.35 24.59
N GLU A 373 24.96 -12.22 24.94
CA GLU A 373 24.54 -11.93 26.32
C GLU A 373 23.48 -12.92 26.82
N ASN A 374 22.50 -13.27 25.96
CA ASN A 374 21.47 -14.21 26.33
C ASN A 374 21.98 -15.65 26.46
N VAL A 375 22.96 -16.05 25.63
CA VAL A 375 23.63 -17.36 25.77
C VAL A 375 24.35 -17.41 27.12
N ALA A 376 25.10 -16.37 27.50
CA ALA A 376 25.76 -16.31 28.81
C ALA A 376 24.77 -16.41 30.00
N LYS A 377 23.56 -15.86 29.87
CA LYS A 377 22.50 -16.01 30.89
C LYS A 377 22.03 -17.47 31.01
N VAL A 378 21.96 -18.20 29.88
CA VAL A 378 21.62 -19.63 29.89
C VAL A 378 22.73 -20.43 30.58
N ASP A 379 24.00 -20.12 30.30
CA ASP A 379 25.15 -20.79 30.93
C ASP A 379 25.14 -20.59 32.47
N ASN A 380 24.88 -19.35 32.91
CA ASN A 380 24.74 -19.05 34.33
C ASN A 380 23.57 -19.82 34.96
N TYR A 381 22.41 -19.82 34.30
CA TYR A 381 21.23 -20.55 34.78
C TYR A 381 21.48 -22.07 34.90
N LEU A 382 22.15 -22.69 33.92
CA LEU A 382 22.51 -24.07 33.95
C LEU A 382 23.51 -24.38 35.08
N SER A 383 24.47 -23.49 35.30
CA SER A 383 25.42 -23.57 36.40
C SER A 383 24.72 -23.50 37.77
N ASP A 384 23.75 -22.59 37.95
CA ASP A 384 22.96 -22.49 39.19
C ASP A 384 22.11 -23.73 39.46
N LEU A 385 21.71 -24.46 38.40
CA LEU A 385 21.04 -25.76 38.51
C LEU A 385 22.00 -26.92 38.76
N GLY A 386 23.31 -26.67 38.84
CA GLY A 386 24.34 -27.73 38.98
C GLY A 386 24.56 -28.57 37.72
N ILE A 387 24.10 -28.10 36.58
CA ILE A 387 24.29 -28.71 35.26
C ILE A 387 25.58 -28.12 34.67
N ALA A 388 26.72 -28.71 34.96
CA ALA A 388 28.00 -28.39 34.35
C ALA A 388 28.57 -29.61 33.65
N ILE A 389 29.32 -29.38 32.55
CA ILE A 389 30.06 -30.44 31.82
C ILE A 389 31.46 -30.52 32.39
#